data_6f8a1ddbca8f73bc90c21703c4edbdc9
#
_entry.id   6f8a1ddbca8f73bc90c21703c4edbdc9
#
_cell.length_a   1.000
_cell.length_b   1.000
_cell.length_c   1.000
_cell.angle_alpha   90.00
_cell.angle_beta   90.00
_cell.angle_gamma   90.00
#
_symmetry.space_group_name_H-M   'P 1'
#
loop_
_entity.id
_entity.type
_entity.pdbx_description
1 polymer ?
#
loop_
_entity_poly.entity_id
_entity_poly.type
_entity_poly.pdbx_seq_one_letter_code
_entity_poly.pdbx_strand_id
1 'polypeptide(L)'
;MDVNMSAEDTAFRDEVRAFLAENLTDEMREANHLNGGFFADYEISRRWFLALSQKGWVAPSWPAEYGGCAWTPMQKYIYSTEAAKAGTPHYFALGISMVGPVIMRYATEAQKAHYLPRILSGEDVWCQGYSEPGSGSDLASLQTRAVADGDDYVINGTKIWTSNAHRANHIFCLVRTKDTERRQEGISFLLFPMDCPGITVKPIINIVGEHG
;
A
#
# COMPACT_ATOMS: atom_id res chain seq x y z
N MET A 1 10.81 24.86 -19.81
CA MET A 1 10.19 24.60 -18.48
C MET A 1 10.87 25.59 -17.52
N ASP A 2 10.12 26.50 -16.92
CA ASP A 2 10.66 27.37 -15.89
C ASP A 2 10.86 26.55 -14.61
N VAL A 3 12.10 26.40 -14.16
CA VAL A 3 12.47 25.64 -12.96
C VAL A 3 12.65 26.54 -11.73
N ASN A 4 12.33 27.82 -11.86
CA ASN A 4 12.39 28.75 -10.74
C ASN A 4 11.23 28.47 -9.78
N MET A 5 11.55 28.27 -8.51
CA MET A 5 10.55 28.11 -7.45
C MET A 5 9.91 29.47 -7.15
N SER A 6 8.58 29.49 -7.07
CA SER A 6 7.84 30.64 -6.56
C SER A 6 8.14 30.86 -5.07
N ALA A 7 7.70 32.00 -4.53
CA ALA A 7 7.79 32.24 -3.08
C ALA A 7 6.99 31.21 -2.29
N GLU A 8 5.82 30.77 -2.83
CA GLU A 8 4.97 29.74 -2.24
C GLU A 8 5.66 28.36 -2.26
N ASP A 9 6.28 27.99 -3.39
CA ASP A 9 7.03 26.74 -3.49
C ASP A 9 8.23 26.71 -2.53
N THR A 10 8.89 27.85 -2.37
CA THR A 10 10.00 28.02 -1.43
C THR A 10 9.53 27.85 0.02
N ALA A 11 8.41 28.47 0.39
CA ALA A 11 7.82 28.33 1.71
C ALA A 11 7.40 26.87 1.99
N PHE A 12 6.78 26.21 1.00
CA PHE A 12 6.42 24.80 1.11
C PHE A 12 7.65 23.90 1.26
N ARG A 13 8.72 24.14 0.51
CA ARG A 13 9.99 23.40 0.66
C ARG A 13 10.54 23.56 2.08
N ASP A 14 10.49 24.74 2.64
CA ASP A 14 11.01 25.01 3.97
C ASP A 14 10.13 24.35 5.04
N GLU A 15 8.79 24.27 4.83
CA GLU A 15 7.89 23.46 5.66
C GLU A 15 8.24 21.96 5.59
N VAL A 16 8.48 21.43 4.39
CA VAL A 16 8.90 20.03 4.22
C VAL A 16 10.21 19.76 4.99
N ARG A 17 11.20 20.62 4.86
CA ARG A 17 12.48 20.48 5.57
C ARG A 17 12.32 20.53 7.08
N ALA A 18 11.50 21.43 7.58
CA ALA A 18 11.21 21.52 9.02
C ALA A 18 10.54 20.22 9.52
N PHE A 19 9.54 19.71 8.81
CA PHE A 19 8.90 18.45 9.14
C PHE A 19 9.89 17.28 9.13
N LEU A 20 10.76 17.19 8.12
CA LEU A 20 11.78 16.15 8.05
C LEU A 20 12.79 16.25 9.20
N ALA A 21 13.23 17.47 9.55
CA ALA A 21 14.15 17.68 10.66
C ALA A 21 13.57 17.28 12.02
N GLU A 22 12.27 17.49 12.21
CA GLU A 22 11.57 17.17 13.46
C GLU A 22 11.26 15.67 13.61
N ASN A 23 10.88 14.99 12.51
CA ASN A 23 10.29 13.65 12.58
C ASN A 23 11.19 12.52 12.07
N LEU A 24 12.21 12.82 11.28
CA LEU A 24 13.14 11.83 10.74
C LEU A 24 14.35 11.68 11.66
N THR A 25 14.38 10.61 12.44
CA THR A 25 15.48 10.32 13.39
C THR A 25 16.72 9.79 12.68
N ASP A 26 17.88 9.86 13.35
CA ASP A 26 19.12 9.27 12.84
C ASP A 26 19.02 7.75 12.71
N GLU A 27 18.32 7.09 13.63
CA GLU A 27 17.99 5.65 13.55
C GLU A 27 17.24 5.32 12.24
N MET A 28 16.25 6.15 11.85
CA MET A 28 15.50 5.97 10.60
C MET A 28 16.38 6.14 9.36
N ARG A 29 17.29 7.13 9.37
CA ARG A 29 18.24 7.35 8.28
C ARG A 29 19.22 6.20 8.15
N GLU A 30 19.76 5.74 9.26
CA GLU A 30 20.71 4.62 9.30
C GLU A 30 20.05 3.33 8.84
N ALA A 31 18.84 3.00 9.34
CA ALA A 31 18.10 1.83 8.92
C ALA A 31 17.79 1.86 7.41
N ASN A 32 17.45 3.02 6.85
CA ASN A 32 17.25 3.16 5.42
C ASN A 32 18.56 3.02 4.62
N HIS A 33 19.68 3.55 5.14
CA HIS A 33 20.98 3.45 4.49
C HIS A 33 21.52 2.00 4.47
N LEU A 34 21.31 1.26 5.56
CA LEU A 34 21.73 -0.14 5.69
C LEU A 34 20.78 -1.13 5.01
N ASN A 35 19.62 -0.66 4.57
CA ASN A 35 18.63 -1.52 3.95
C ASN A 35 19.09 -2.03 2.58
N GLY A 36 19.44 -3.30 2.51
CA GLY A 36 19.75 -3.99 1.26
C GLY A 36 18.52 -4.41 0.44
N GLY A 37 17.32 -4.21 0.99
CA GLY A 37 16.03 -4.55 0.38
C GLY A 37 15.26 -3.33 -0.12
N PHE A 38 14.03 -3.57 -0.57
CA PHE A 38 13.14 -2.50 -1.04
C PHE A 38 12.47 -1.76 0.11
N PHE A 39 12.21 -2.44 1.22
CA PHE A 39 11.57 -1.86 2.40
C PHE A 39 12.55 -1.82 3.57
N ALA A 40 12.56 -0.71 4.31
CA ALA A 40 13.24 -0.63 5.60
C ALA A 40 12.59 -1.59 6.63
N ASP A 41 13.23 -1.75 7.80
CA ASP A 41 12.63 -2.48 8.90
C ASP A 41 11.18 -2.06 9.13
N TYR A 42 10.32 -3.02 9.45
CA TYR A 42 8.87 -2.78 9.54
C TYR A 42 8.51 -1.74 10.61
N GLU A 43 9.12 -1.81 11.78
CA GLU A 43 8.82 -0.87 12.86
C GLU A 43 9.29 0.54 12.52
N ILE A 44 10.44 0.66 11.88
CA ILE A 44 10.96 1.94 11.37
C ILE A 44 10.02 2.50 10.29
N SER A 45 9.65 1.68 9.32
CA SER A 45 8.72 2.05 8.23
C SER A 45 7.36 2.47 8.78
N ARG A 46 6.85 1.75 9.79
CA ARG A 46 5.57 2.04 10.44
C ARG A 46 5.62 3.35 11.22
N ARG A 47 6.67 3.61 11.97
CA ARG A 47 6.85 4.89 12.70
C ARG A 47 6.87 6.07 11.73
N TRP A 48 7.58 5.93 10.60
CA TRP A 48 7.60 6.95 9.56
C TRP A 48 6.22 7.15 8.92
N PHE A 49 5.52 6.06 8.57
CA PHE A 49 4.15 6.12 8.06
C PHE A 49 3.23 6.89 9.02
N LEU A 50 3.29 6.59 10.32
CA LEU A 50 2.45 7.26 11.32
C LEU A 50 2.76 8.75 11.46
N ALA A 51 4.02 9.16 11.37
CA ALA A 51 4.40 10.58 11.35
C ALA A 51 3.79 11.30 10.14
N LEU A 52 3.84 10.68 8.95
CA LEU A 52 3.20 11.21 7.74
C LEU A 52 1.67 11.25 7.86
N SER A 53 1.07 10.21 8.45
CA SER A 53 -0.37 10.15 8.69
C SER A 53 -0.84 11.28 9.61
N GLN A 54 -0.15 11.51 10.72
CA GLN A 54 -0.45 12.60 11.66
C GLN A 54 -0.32 13.98 11.02
N LYS A 55 0.63 14.17 10.13
CA LYS A 55 0.80 15.41 9.34
C LYS A 55 -0.25 15.53 8.23
N GLY A 56 -0.97 14.45 7.88
CA GLY A 56 -1.87 14.42 6.73
C GLY A 56 -1.15 14.28 5.37
N TRP A 57 0.09 13.79 5.36
CA TRP A 57 0.95 13.72 4.18
C TRP A 57 1.17 12.30 3.64
N VAL A 58 0.51 11.30 4.22
CA VAL A 58 0.71 9.90 3.87
C VAL A 58 0.19 9.54 2.47
N ALA A 59 -0.83 10.23 1.97
CA ALA A 59 -1.47 9.97 0.68
C ALA A 59 -1.48 11.21 -0.24
N PRO A 60 -0.32 11.77 -0.63
CA PRO A 60 -0.24 13.03 -1.37
C PRO A 60 -0.85 12.98 -2.77
N SER A 61 -1.11 11.79 -3.30
CA SER A 61 -1.70 11.60 -4.62
C SER A 61 -3.23 11.40 -4.58
N TRP A 62 -3.81 11.21 -3.39
CA TRP A 62 -5.25 11.04 -3.28
C TRP A 62 -6.00 12.37 -3.48
N PRO A 63 -7.26 12.33 -3.97
CA PRO A 63 -8.14 13.50 -3.92
C PRO A 63 -8.31 14.02 -2.49
N ALA A 64 -8.46 15.34 -2.35
CA ALA A 64 -8.62 15.98 -1.03
C ALA A 64 -9.85 15.47 -0.27
N GLU A 65 -10.93 15.17 -0.98
CA GLU A 65 -12.17 14.61 -0.41
C GLU A 65 -11.98 13.25 0.29
N TYR A 66 -10.90 12.52 -0.07
CA TYR A 66 -10.51 11.25 0.54
C TYR A 66 -9.27 11.36 1.44
N GLY A 67 -8.91 12.57 1.85
CA GLY A 67 -7.77 12.81 2.75
C GLY A 67 -6.42 12.97 2.07
N GLY A 68 -6.40 13.25 0.76
CA GLY A 68 -5.19 13.61 0.04
C GLY A 68 -4.75 15.05 0.27
N CYS A 69 -3.51 15.38 -0.07
CA CYS A 69 -2.90 16.67 0.25
C CYS A 69 -3.31 17.83 -0.68
N ALA A 70 -4.00 17.56 -1.78
CA ALA A 70 -4.30 18.55 -2.83
C ALA A 70 -3.06 19.31 -3.37
N TRP A 71 -1.87 18.73 -3.26
CA TRP A 71 -0.62 19.36 -3.68
C TRP A 71 -0.54 19.54 -5.19
N THR A 72 0.01 20.67 -5.60
CA THR A 72 0.39 20.92 -6.99
C THR A 72 1.46 19.92 -7.45
N PRO A 73 1.67 19.73 -8.76
CA PRO A 73 2.76 18.92 -9.26
C PRO A 73 4.14 19.38 -8.75
N MET A 74 4.36 20.68 -8.58
CA MET A 74 5.61 21.23 -8.04
C MET A 74 5.77 20.87 -6.56
N GLN A 75 4.74 20.98 -5.74
CA GLN A 75 4.79 20.59 -4.34
C GLN A 75 5.07 19.09 -4.16
N LYS A 76 4.47 18.22 -4.98
CA LYS A 76 4.78 16.78 -5.01
C LYS A 76 6.24 16.51 -5.36
N TYR A 77 6.77 17.24 -6.34
CA TYR A 77 8.17 17.16 -6.72
C TYR A 77 9.10 17.62 -5.58
N ILE A 78 8.80 18.76 -4.96
CA ILE A 78 9.54 19.29 -3.82
C ILE A 78 9.58 18.26 -2.68
N TYR A 79 8.39 17.76 -2.28
CA TYR A 79 8.31 16.77 -1.21
C TYR A 79 9.14 15.52 -1.52
N SER A 80 8.96 14.91 -2.69
CA SER A 80 9.69 13.70 -3.05
C SER A 80 11.19 13.90 -3.13
N THR A 81 11.62 15.07 -3.62
CA THR A 81 13.06 15.42 -3.72
C THR A 81 13.70 15.65 -2.35
N GLU A 82 13.04 16.42 -1.48
CA GLU A 82 13.57 16.69 -0.14
C GLU A 82 13.52 15.42 0.75
N ALA A 83 12.47 14.60 0.64
CA ALA A 83 12.39 13.32 1.32
C ALA A 83 13.51 12.35 0.89
N ALA A 84 13.77 12.22 -0.41
CA ALA A 84 14.85 11.40 -0.93
C ALA A 84 16.23 11.88 -0.46
N LYS A 85 16.48 13.20 -0.50
CA LYS A 85 17.74 13.79 -0.01
C LYS A 85 17.94 13.57 1.49
N ALA A 86 16.86 13.58 2.27
CA ALA A 86 16.91 13.36 3.70
C ALA A 86 17.09 11.89 4.09
N GLY A 87 16.94 10.95 3.15
CA GLY A 87 17.04 9.52 3.41
C GLY A 87 15.86 8.95 4.16
N THR A 88 14.61 9.36 3.81
CA THR A 88 13.41 8.85 4.46
C THR A 88 13.23 7.36 4.20
N PRO A 89 12.78 6.57 5.20
CA PRO A 89 12.50 5.15 5.02
C PRO A 89 11.39 4.92 3.99
N HIS A 90 11.54 3.88 3.18
CA HIS A 90 10.43 3.37 2.39
C HIS A 90 9.46 2.62 3.30
N TYR A 91 8.17 2.84 3.13
CA TYR A 91 7.12 2.17 3.88
C TYR A 91 6.20 1.35 2.97
N PHE A 92 5.58 0.35 3.56
CA PHE A 92 4.68 -0.54 2.84
C PHE A 92 3.31 0.12 2.64
N ALA A 93 3.08 0.63 1.44
CA ALA A 93 1.96 1.51 1.13
C ALA A 93 0.93 0.91 0.16
N LEU A 94 0.71 -0.41 0.13
CA LEU A 94 -0.25 -1.02 -0.80
C LEU A 94 -1.69 -0.52 -0.55
N GLY A 95 -2.04 -0.17 0.69
CA GLY A 95 -3.27 0.52 1.02
C GLY A 95 -3.42 1.82 0.26
N ILE A 96 -2.37 2.66 0.29
CA ILE A 96 -2.37 4.00 -0.33
C ILE A 96 -2.28 3.91 -1.86
N SER A 97 -1.35 3.08 -2.38
CA SER A 97 -0.97 3.12 -3.78
C SER A 97 -1.81 2.22 -4.69
N MET A 98 -2.43 1.17 -4.14
CA MET A 98 -3.13 0.15 -4.91
C MET A 98 -4.60 0.00 -4.53
N VAL A 99 -4.92 -0.48 -3.34
CA VAL A 99 -6.33 -0.77 -2.99
C VAL A 99 -7.16 0.50 -2.77
N GLY A 100 -6.60 1.54 -2.17
CA GLY A 100 -7.30 2.81 -1.95
C GLY A 100 -7.87 3.42 -3.24
N PRO A 101 -7.09 3.57 -4.33
CA PRO A 101 -7.60 4.02 -5.61
C PRO A 101 -8.74 3.15 -6.18
N VAL A 102 -8.68 1.83 -5.99
CA VAL A 102 -9.76 0.91 -6.40
C VAL A 102 -11.02 1.15 -5.57
N ILE A 103 -10.88 1.27 -4.25
CA ILE A 103 -11.99 1.57 -3.33
C ILE A 103 -12.63 2.92 -3.70
N MET A 104 -11.85 3.97 -3.88
CA MET A 104 -12.36 5.29 -4.29
C MET A 104 -13.18 5.22 -5.58
N ARG A 105 -12.77 4.39 -6.54
CA ARG A 105 -13.39 4.30 -7.86
C ARG A 105 -14.61 3.40 -7.92
N TYR A 106 -14.62 2.27 -7.19
CA TYR A 106 -15.56 1.18 -7.43
C TYR A 106 -16.37 0.76 -6.20
N ALA A 107 -15.95 1.13 -5.00
CA ALA A 107 -16.64 0.72 -3.78
C ALA A 107 -17.90 1.56 -3.50
N THR A 108 -18.80 1.03 -2.69
CA THR A 108 -19.94 1.76 -2.15
C THR A 108 -19.49 2.86 -1.18
N GLU A 109 -20.33 3.86 -0.94
CA GLU A 109 -20.01 4.92 0.02
C GLU A 109 -19.76 4.37 1.43
N ALA A 110 -20.49 3.33 1.84
CA ALA A 110 -20.25 2.67 3.12
C ALA A 110 -18.87 2.01 3.21
N GLN A 111 -18.43 1.35 2.13
CA GLN A 111 -17.08 0.77 2.06
C GLN A 111 -15.99 1.84 2.03
N LYS A 112 -16.19 2.93 1.29
CA LYS A 112 -15.27 4.08 1.28
C LYS A 112 -15.11 4.67 2.68
N ALA A 113 -16.22 4.94 3.36
CA ALA A 113 -16.25 5.49 4.71
C ALA A 113 -15.58 4.56 5.74
N HIS A 114 -15.63 3.25 5.52
CA HIS A 114 -15.01 2.26 6.39
C HIS A 114 -13.50 2.15 6.14
N TYR A 115 -13.08 1.91 4.90
CA TYR A 115 -11.69 1.54 4.60
C TYR A 115 -10.74 2.73 4.44
N LEU A 116 -11.15 3.83 3.77
CA LEU A 116 -10.22 4.89 3.42
C LEU A 116 -9.58 5.58 4.63
N PRO A 117 -10.33 5.94 5.70
CA PRO A 117 -9.73 6.50 6.91
C PRO A 117 -8.78 5.54 7.60
N ARG A 118 -9.08 4.24 7.62
CA ARG A 118 -8.27 3.20 8.27
C ARG A 118 -6.97 2.92 7.52
N ILE A 119 -6.99 3.04 6.18
CA ILE A 119 -5.78 3.03 5.35
C ILE A 119 -4.89 4.23 5.68
N LEU A 120 -5.47 5.43 5.78
CA LEU A 120 -4.72 6.66 6.07
C LEU A 120 -4.11 6.66 7.48
N SER A 121 -4.82 6.11 8.46
CA SER A 121 -4.33 6.00 9.84
C SER A 121 -3.29 4.89 10.03
N GLY A 122 -3.17 3.95 9.06
CA GLY A 122 -2.33 2.76 9.20
C GLY A 122 -2.93 1.69 10.12
N GLU A 123 -4.22 1.77 10.44
CA GLU A 123 -4.97 0.71 11.14
C GLU A 123 -5.13 -0.50 10.24
N ASP A 124 -5.46 -0.27 8.96
CA ASP A 124 -5.53 -1.31 7.94
C ASP A 124 -4.23 -1.39 7.14
N VAL A 125 -3.50 -2.47 7.36
CA VAL A 125 -2.29 -2.83 6.62
C VAL A 125 -2.65 -3.89 5.58
N TRP A 126 -2.46 -3.57 4.31
CA TRP A 126 -2.92 -4.38 3.19
C TRP A 126 -1.80 -5.15 2.52
N CYS A 127 -2.06 -6.41 2.16
CA CYS A 127 -1.23 -7.19 1.24
C CYS A 127 -2.00 -7.52 -0.05
N GLN A 128 -1.26 -7.94 -1.09
CA GLN A 128 -1.78 -8.19 -2.43
C GLN A 128 -1.81 -9.68 -2.75
N GLY A 129 -2.99 -10.25 -2.97
CA GLY A 129 -3.19 -11.64 -3.37
C GLY A 129 -3.47 -11.78 -4.87
N TYR A 130 -2.44 -11.62 -5.73
CA TYR A 130 -2.59 -11.71 -7.19
C TYR A 130 -1.98 -13.00 -7.74
N SER A 131 -0.66 -13.11 -7.74
CA SER A 131 0.07 -14.21 -8.34
C SER A 131 -0.20 -15.54 -7.64
N GLU A 132 -0.13 -16.63 -8.42
CA GLU A 132 -0.24 -18.02 -7.96
C GLU A 132 0.98 -18.81 -8.43
N PRO A 133 1.27 -19.99 -7.88
CA PRO A 133 2.38 -20.81 -8.34
C PRO A 133 2.38 -21.09 -9.85
N GLY A 134 1.18 -21.18 -10.46
CA GLY A 134 0.99 -21.37 -11.90
C GLY A 134 0.56 -20.14 -12.69
N SER A 135 0.46 -18.96 -12.05
CA SER A 135 -0.10 -17.75 -12.68
C SER A 135 0.60 -16.49 -12.16
N GLY A 136 1.49 -15.95 -12.98
CA GLY A 136 2.20 -14.70 -12.72
C GLY A 136 1.90 -13.68 -13.81
N SER A 137 2.74 -13.59 -14.85
CA SER A 137 2.53 -12.66 -15.97
C SER A 137 1.22 -12.93 -16.73
N ASP A 138 0.83 -14.20 -16.90
CA ASP A 138 -0.51 -14.57 -17.32
C ASP A 138 -1.47 -14.62 -16.14
N LEU A 139 -1.75 -13.46 -15.54
CA LEU A 139 -2.61 -13.33 -14.37
C LEU A 139 -4.04 -13.80 -14.65
N ALA A 140 -4.49 -13.71 -15.90
CA ALA A 140 -5.82 -14.19 -16.30
C ALA A 140 -6.00 -15.71 -16.14
N SER A 141 -4.92 -16.45 -16.01
CA SER A 141 -4.94 -17.90 -15.75
C SER A 141 -5.10 -18.30 -14.29
N LEU A 142 -5.25 -17.33 -13.36
CA LEU A 142 -5.42 -17.59 -11.92
C LEU A 142 -6.55 -18.59 -11.65
N GLN A 143 -6.36 -19.44 -10.63
CA GLN A 143 -7.25 -20.54 -10.29
C GLN A 143 -7.84 -20.47 -8.88
N THR A 144 -7.35 -19.59 -8.02
CA THR A 144 -7.99 -19.36 -6.71
C THR A 144 -9.45 -19.06 -6.92
N ARG A 145 -10.32 -19.97 -6.45
CA ARG A 145 -11.76 -19.93 -6.72
C ARG A 145 -12.49 -19.38 -5.51
N ALA A 146 -13.50 -18.55 -5.76
CA ALA A 146 -14.46 -18.11 -4.76
C ALA A 146 -15.85 -18.58 -5.19
N VAL A 147 -16.48 -19.39 -4.34
CA VAL A 147 -17.82 -19.94 -4.55
C VAL A 147 -18.76 -19.30 -3.54
N ALA A 148 -19.89 -18.77 -4.04
CA ALA A 148 -20.90 -18.17 -3.18
C ALA A 148 -21.53 -19.23 -2.27
N ASP A 149 -21.69 -18.90 -0.99
CA ASP A 149 -22.32 -19.71 0.04
C ASP A 149 -23.20 -18.79 0.92
N GLY A 150 -24.45 -18.66 0.56
CA GLY A 150 -25.36 -17.68 1.15
C GLY A 150 -24.89 -16.24 0.84
N ASP A 151 -24.66 -15.47 1.89
CA ASP A 151 -24.16 -14.09 1.80
C ASP A 151 -22.62 -13.99 1.77
N ASP A 152 -21.93 -15.13 1.89
CA ASP A 152 -20.49 -15.24 1.96
C ASP A 152 -19.87 -15.86 0.69
N TYR A 153 -18.53 -15.90 0.65
CA TYR A 153 -17.75 -16.64 -0.33
C TYR A 153 -16.82 -17.63 0.36
N VAL A 154 -16.83 -18.88 -0.10
CA VAL A 154 -15.79 -19.86 0.25
C VAL A 154 -14.66 -19.75 -0.77
N ILE A 155 -13.47 -19.34 -0.29
CA ILE A 155 -12.29 -19.13 -1.13
C ILE A 155 -11.31 -20.29 -0.96
N ASN A 156 -10.91 -20.91 -2.08
CA ASN A 156 -9.93 -21.99 -2.11
C ASN A 156 -8.86 -21.71 -3.17
N GLY A 157 -7.59 -21.76 -2.76
CA GLY A 157 -6.45 -21.54 -3.63
C GLY A 157 -5.18 -21.19 -2.89
N THR A 158 -4.14 -20.87 -3.64
CA THR A 158 -2.83 -20.50 -3.09
C THR A 158 -2.31 -19.29 -3.83
N LYS A 159 -1.97 -18.24 -3.10
CA LYS A 159 -1.29 -17.06 -3.61
C LYS A 159 0.21 -17.13 -3.27
N ILE A 160 1.04 -16.51 -4.10
CA ILE A 160 2.50 -16.46 -3.90
C ILE A 160 2.99 -15.03 -4.15
N TRP A 161 4.16 -14.70 -3.65
CA TRP A 161 4.77 -13.37 -3.74
C TRP A 161 3.93 -12.27 -3.08
N THR A 162 3.18 -12.66 -2.03
CA THR A 162 2.32 -11.75 -1.27
C THR A 162 3.16 -11.05 -0.20
N SER A 163 3.93 -10.05 -0.62
CA SER A 163 4.86 -9.32 0.25
C SER A 163 4.16 -8.79 1.49
N ASN A 164 4.81 -8.95 2.66
CA ASN A 164 4.30 -8.57 3.98
C ASN A 164 2.96 -9.22 4.41
N ALA A 165 2.52 -10.32 3.81
CA ALA A 165 1.30 -11.02 4.21
C ALA A 165 1.30 -11.42 5.71
N HIS A 166 2.48 -11.70 6.28
CA HIS A 166 2.67 -12.04 7.69
C HIS A 166 2.49 -10.85 8.65
N ARG A 167 2.38 -9.62 8.14
CA ARG A 167 2.21 -8.38 8.89
C ARG A 167 0.92 -7.64 8.55
N ALA A 168 0.32 -7.98 7.40
CA ALA A 168 -0.94 -7.40 6.95
C ALA A 168 -2.12 -7.96 7.76
N ASN A 169 -3.11 -7.10 8.03
CA ASN A 169 -4.38 -7.50 8.61
C ASN A 169 -5.51 -7.53 7.59
N HIS A 170 -5.27 -7.07 6.35
CA HIS A 170 -6.20 -7.12 5.23
C HIS A 170 -5.50 -7.54 3.94
N ILE A 171 -6.27 -8.17 3.06
CA ILE A 171 -5.82 -8.56 1.72
C ILE A 171 -6.80 -8.06 0.66
N PHE A 172 -6.27 -7.57 -0.46
CA PHE A 172 -7.03 -7.43 -1.69
C PHE A 172 -6.63 -8.56 -2.65
N CYS A 173 -7.59 -9.37 -3.03
CA CYS A 173 -7.33 -10.64 -3.68
C CYS A 173 -8.10 -10.77 -5.00
N LEU A 174 -7.41 -11.20 -6.05
CA LEU A 174 -8.05 -11.62 -7.29
C LEU A 174 -8.42 -13.09 -7.19
N VAL A 175 -9.69 -13.39 -7.44
CA VAL A 175 -10.26 -14.73 -7.37
C VAL A 175 -11.13 -15.01 -8.60
N ARG A 176 -11.34 -16.28 -8.91
CA ARG A 176 -12.23 -16.69 -9.97
C ARG A 176 -13.61 -16.99 -9.39
N THR A 177 -14.58 -16.19 -9.79
CA THR A 177 -16.01 -16.38 -9.39
C THR A 177 -16.84 -17.01 -10.50
N LYS A 178 -16.39 -16.94 -11.76
CA LYS A 178 -17.09 -17.52 -12.91
C LYS A 178 -16.09 -18.09 -13.92
N ASP A 179 -16.52 -19.12 -14.63
CA ASP A 179 -15.83 -19.59 -15.85
C ASP A 179 -16.47 -18.92 -17.06
N THR A 180 -15.67 -18.24 -17.86
CA THR A 180 -16.09 -17.42 -19.00
C THR A 180 -15.18 -17.70 -20.20
N GLU A 181 -15.64 -17.46 -21.43
CA GLU A 181 -14.82 -17.59 -22.63
C GLU A 181 -13.58 -16.69 -22.57
N ARG A 182 -13.76 -15.46 -22.10
CA ARG A 182 -12.68 -14.53 -21.81
C ARG A 182 -12.31 -14.65 -20.34
N ARG A 183 -11.19 -15.30 -20.04
CA ARG A 183 -10.74 -15.63 -18.67
C ARG A 183 -10.80 -14.43 -17.70
N GLN A 184 -10.52 -13.21 -18.21
CA GLN A 184 -10.51 -11.99 -17.41
C GLN A 184 -11.89 -11.63 -16.83
N GLU A 185 -12.96 -11.92 -17.56
CA GLU A 185 -14.33 -11.56 -17.18
C GLU A 185 -14.88 -12.40 -16.02
N GLY A 186 -14.23 -13.53 -15.72
CA GLY A 186 -14.56 -14.38 -14.57
C GLY A 186 -13.80 -14.04 -13.30
N ILE A 187 -12.97 -12.99 -13.29
CA ILE A 187 -12.17 -12.59 -12.14
C ILE A 187 -12.90 -11.51 -11.34
N SER A 188 -12.93 -11.69 -10.03
CA SER A 188 -13.45 -10.72 -9.06
C SER A 188 -12.33 -10.24 -8.13
N PHE A 189 -12.48 -9.00 -7.67
CA PHE A 189 -11.59 -8.37 -6.71
C PHE A 189 -12.28 -8.36 -5.34
N LEU A 190 -11.77 -9.13 -4.40
CA LEU A 190 -12.31 -9.25 -3.06
C LEU A 190 -11.41 -8.60 -2.03
N LEU A 191 -12.03 -8.00 -1.02
CA LEU A 191 -11.40 -7.39 0.15
C LEU A 191 -11.84 -8.19 1.37
N PHE A 192 -10.88 -8.70 2.16
CA PHE A 192 -11.21 -9.42 3.38
C PHE A 192 -10.06 -9.35 4.40
N PRO A 193 -10.34 -9.55 5.70
CA PRO A 193 -9.33 -9.57 6.74
C PRO A 193 -8.49 -10.85 6.68
N MET A 194 -7.25 -10.77 7.15
CA MET A 194 -6.29 -11.88 7.14
C MET A 194 -6.50 -12.87 8.30
N ASP A 195 -7.37 -12.58 9.24
CA ASP A 195 -7.75 -13.46 10.35
C ASP A 195 -8.98 -14.33 10.03
N CYS A 196 -9.48 -14.32 8.78
CA CYS A 196 -10.52 -15.24 8.35
C CYS A 196 -10.09 -16.70 8.56
N PRO A 197 -11.01 -17.56 9.06
CA PRO A 197 -10.74 -18.98 9.25
C PRO A 197 -10.23 -19.65 7.97
N GLY A 198 -9.18 -20.47 8.08
CA GLY A 198 -8.61 -21.23 6.96
C GLY A 198 -7.47 -20.52 6.21
N ILE A 199 -7.16 -19.25 6.52
CA ILE A 199 -5.99 -18.58 5.96
C ILE A 199 -4.74 -19.09 6.66
N THR A 200 -3.75 -19.51 5.85
CA THR A 200 -2.41 -19.87 6.32
C THR A 200 -1.37 -19.07 5.56
N VAL A 201 -0.53 -18.33 6.28
CA VAL A 201 0.60 -17.60 5.72
C VAL A 201 1.89 -18.37 5.98
N LYS A 202 2.63 -18.68 4.89
CA LYS A 202 3.95 -19.26 4.96
C LYS A 202 4.97 -18.26 4.43
N PRO A 203 5.87 -17.75 5.27
CA PRO A 203 6.84 -16.76 4.84
C PRO A 203 7.84 -17.38 3.83
N ILE A 204 8.27 -16.56 2.87
CA ILE A 204 9.38 -16.87 1.98
C ILE A 204 10.62 -16.24 2.61
N ILE A 205 11.62 -17.06 2.92
CA ILE A 205 12.89 -16.57 3.46
C ILE A 205 13.73 -16.04 2.31
N ASN A 206 14.10 -14.76 2.37
CA ASN A 206 14.96 -14.14 1.38
C ASN A 206 16.45 -14.46 1.62
N ILE A 207 17.33 -14.00 0.73
CA ILE A 207 18.78 -14.31 0.78
C ILE A 207 19.48 -13.75 2.03
N VAL A 208 18.91 -12.75 2.69
CA VAL A 208 19.44 -12.17 3.95
C VAL A 208 18.81 -12.80 5.20
N GLY A 209 17.97 -13.83 5.03
CA GLY A 209 17.36 -14.55 6.14
C GLY A 209 16.08 -13.90 6.71
N GLU A 210 15.53 -12.91 6.05
CA GLU A 210 14.31 -12.25 6.45
C GLU A 210 13.07 -12.89 5.82
N HIS A 211 11.92 -12.67 6.44
CA HIS A 211 10.61 -13.04 5.91
C HIS A 211 10.13 -12.01 4.89
N GLY A 212 9.96 -12.42 3.62
CA GLY A 212 9.48 -11.59 2.52
C GLY A 212 7.99 -11.68 2.29
#